data_308c19f57d373e0a0f47f352c632cfce
#
_entry.id   308c19f57d373e0a0f47f352c632cfce
#
_cell.length_a   1.000
_cell.length_b   1.000
_cell.length_c   1.000
_cell.angle_alpha   90.00
_cell.angle_beta   90.00
_cell.angle_gamma   90.00
#
_symmetry.space_group_name_H-M   'P 1'
#
loop_
_entity.id
_entity.type
_entity.pdbx_description
1 polymer ?
#
loop_
_entity_poly.entity_id
_entity_poly.type
_entity_poly.pdbx_seq_one_letter_code
_entity_poly.pdbx_strand_id
1 'polypeptide(L)'
;MDRRSIIKNAGMAGILAAGAAPALVHAQAAIRWRLSSSFPKALDTLYGSAEVFAKAVKNMSGGKFEISTHAAGEIMPAFGNLDAAQQGSIEIAHTAAYYFFGKDPTFALGCIIPFGLNSRQMTAWMYEGNGMKLMREFYAKYNIINFPCGNTGAQMGGWFRKEIKSIKDLKGLKFRIGGFGGKILEPLGVIPQSIPGGDIYPALEKGTVDGAEWVGPYDDMKLGLNKVAPFYYYPGFWEGGTQCDLMINDKAFNSLTPEYKAIVEAAAAQAHIDMQAKYDAKNPGALKQLVGSGAKLREFPKDVMNESFKSAMKIYDELSNTNENWKRIYADYSKFRADQNLWFRFADAKYDSFMQAQKL
;
A
#
# COMPACT_ATOMS: atom_id res chain seq x y z
N MET A 1 46.84 0.32 -71.70
CA MET A 1 46.13 0.31 -70.42
C MET A 1 46.97 -0.44 -69.41
N ASP A 2 47.43 0.30 -68.44
CA ASP A 2 48.46 -0.21 -67.50
C ASP A 2 47.82 -1.06 -66.40
N ARG A 3 48.35 -2.27 -66.20
CA ARG A 3 47.88 -3.26 -65.24
C ARG A 3 47.95 -2.79 -63.78
N ARG A 4 48.68 -1.70 -63.51
CA ARG A 4 48.80 -1.08 -62.19
C ARG A 4 47.60 -0.26 -61.77
N SER A 5 46.79 0.24 -62.71
CA SER A 5 45.58 1.07 -62.39
C SER A 5 44.40 0.19 -61.95
N ILE A 6 44.34 -1.08 -62.34
CA ILE A 6 43.24 -1.98 -62.01
C ILE A 6 43.37 -2.48 -60.56
N ILE A 7 44.60 -2.63 -60.05
CA ILE A 7 44.84 -3.12 -58.66
C ILE A 7 44.57 -2.03 -57.60
N LYS A 8 44.77 -0.75 -57.95
CA LYS A 8 44.47 0.37 -57.03
C LYS A 8 42.97 0.62 -56.86
N ASN A 9 42.17 0.39 -57.88
CA ASN A 9 40.70 0.58 -57.77
C ASN A 9 39.99 -0.63 -57.15
N ALA A 10 40.54 -1.84 -57.21
CA ALA A 10 39.99 -3.01 -56.54
C ALA A 10 40.21 -2.97 -54.99
N GLY A 11 41.33 -2.32 -54.55
CA GLY A 11 41.64 -2.20 -53.12
C GLY A 11 40.77 -1.18 -52.36
N MET A 12 40.29 -0.14 -53.05
CA MET A 12 39.42 0.86 -52.40
C MET A 12 37.94 0.45 -52.40
N ALA A 13 37.47 -0.38 -53.29
CA ALA A 13 36.10 -0.91 -53.25
C ALA A 13 35.89 -1.98 -52.16
N GLY A 14 36.95 -2.68 -51.73
CA GLY A 14 36.90 -3.68 -50.68
C GLY A 14 36.82 -3.10 -49.26
N ILE A 15 37.32 -1.86 -49.04
CA ILE A 15 37.33 -1.22 -47.70
C ILE A 15 36.01 -0.51 -47.38
N LEU A 16 35.23 -0.11 -48.40
CA LEU A 16 33.93 0.53 -48.19
C LEU A 16 32.78 -0.48 -48.01
N ALA A 17 32.98 -1.77 -48.32
CA ALA A 17 31.96 -2.80 -48.14
C ALA A 17 32.02 -3.48 -46.74
N ALA A 18 33.08 -3.27 -45.94
CA ALA A 18 33.23 -3.85 -44.62
C ALA A 18 32.65 -2.99 -43.50
N GLY A 19 32.14 -1.76 -43.82
CA GLY A 19 31.67 -0.80 -42.83
C GLY A 19 30.14 -0.66 -42.67
N ALA A 20 29.33 -1.40 -43.42
CA ALA A 20 27.89 -1.31 -43.43
C ALA A 20 27.19 -2.67 -43.21
N ALA A 21 27.66 -3.45 -42.22
CA ALA A 21 26.74 -4.42 -41.65
C ALA A 21 25.72 -3.61 -40.82
N PRO A 22 24.43 -3.63 -41.18
CA PRO A 22 23.44 -3.05 -40.25
C PRO A 22 23.59 -3.82 -38.95
N ALA A 23 23.93 -3.11 -37.86
CA ALA A 23 23.77 -3.66 -36.55
C ALA A 23 22.29 -4.08 -36.48
N LEU A 24 22.04 -5.39 -36.53
CA LEU A 24 20.75 -5.97 -36.22
C LEU A 24 20.50 -5.57 -34.75
N VAL A 25 19.97 -4.38 -34.53
CA VAL A 25 19.34 -4.03 -33.28
C VAL A 25 18.25 -5.06 -33.12
N HIS A 26 18.53 -6.11 -32.39
CA HIS A 26 17.50 -7.03 -31.93
C HIS A 26 16.53 -6.14 -31.15
N ALA A 27 15.42 -5.77 -31.77
CA ALA A 27 14.32 -5.10 -31.07
C ALA A 27 13.91 -6.06 -29.95
N GLN A 28 14.35 -5.76 -28.76
CA GLN A 28 13.98 -6.52 -27.56
C GLN A 28 12.46 -6.55 -27.53
N ALA A 29 11.86 -7.75 -27.51
CA ALA A 29 10.42 -7.91 -27.52
C ALA A 29 9.82 -7.10 -26.35
N ALA A 30 8.76 -6.35 -26.64
CA ALA A 30 8.10 -5.54 -25.62
C ALA A 30 7.56 -6.45 -24.51
N ILE A 31 7.93 -6.15 -23.26
CA ILE A 31 7.42 -6.86 -22.08
C ILE A 31 6.03 -6.32 -21.78
N ARG A 32 5.08 -7.20 -21.56
CA ARG A 32 3.71 -6.83 -21.20
C ARG A 32 3.29 -7.60 -19.95
N TRP A 33 2.95 -6.88 -18.89
CA TRP A 33 2.47 -7.43 -17.63
C TRP A 33 1.08 -6.92 -17.29
N ARG A 34 0.37 -7.68 -16.47
CA ARG A 34 -0.93 -7.31 -15.90
C ARG A 34 -0.79 -7.05 -14.43
N LEU A 35 -1.32 -5.92 -14.00
CA LEU A 35 -1.42 -5.55 -12.59
C LEU A 35 -2.89 -5.55 -12.20
N SER A 36 -3.25 -6.35 -11.20
CA SER A 36 -4.57 -6.31 -10.56
C SER A 36 -4.50 -5.61 -9.21
N SER A 37 -5.32 -4.57 -9.04
CA SER A 37 -5.41 -3.80 -7.80
C SER A 37 -6.58 -4.26 -6.94
N SER A 38 -6.40 -4.24 -5.61
CA SER A 38 -7.49 -4.47 -4.64
C SER A 38 -8.44 -3.28 -4.49
N PHE A 39 -8.18 -2.16 -5.18
CA PHE A 39 -8.85 -0.89 -4.95
C PHE A 39 -9.77 -0.48 -6.10
N PRO A 40 -10.89 0.22 -5.78
CA PRO A 40 -11.80 0.75 -6.79
C PRO A 40 -11.13 1.80 -7.68
N LYS A 41 -11.49 1.82 -8.96
CA LYS A 41 -10.95 2.75 -9.97
C LYS A 41 -11.18 4.23 -9.67
N ALA A 42 -12.26 4.55 -8.95
CA ALA A 42 -12.60 5.92 -8.57
C ALA A 42 -11.59 6.56 -7.59
N LEU A 43 -10.77 5.75 -6.92
CA LEU A 43 -9.79 6.20 -5.93
C LEU A 43 -8.45 6.49 -6.60
N ASP A 44 -8.27 7.70 -7.10
CA ASP A 44 -7.04 8.19 -7.75
C ASP A 44 -5.83 8.34 -6.81
N THR A 45 -6.01 7.99 -5.56
CA THR A 45 -5.01 7.78 -4.51
C THR A 45 -4.53 6.34 -4.53
N LEU A 46 -5.34 5.42 -3.97
CA LEU A 46 -5.00 3.99 -3.88
C LEU A 46 -4.81 3.36 -5.26
N TYR A 47 -5.84 3.35 -6.11
CA TYR A 47 -5.71 2.81 -7.47
C TYR A 47 -4.76 3.65 -8.33
N GLY A 48 -4.77 4.97 -8.15
CA GLY A 48 -3.91 5.90 -8.89
C GLY A 48 -2.42 5.62 -8.71
N SER A 49 -1.96 5.06 -7.58
CA SER A 49 -0.55 4.68 -7.43
C SER A 49 -0.13 3.55 -8.38
N ALA A 50 -1.03 2.59 -8.66
CA ALA A 50 -0.79 1.56 -9.67
C ALA A 50 -0.63 2.17 -11.07
N GLU A 51 -1.45 3.19 -11.39
CA GLU A 51 -1.34 3.91 -12.66
C GLU A 51 -0.05 4.73 -12.77
N VAL A 52 0.36 5.42 -11.67
CA VAL A 52 1.64 6.14 -11.58
C VAL A 52 2.80 5.18 -11.78
N PHE A 53 2.79 4.04 -11.11
CA PHE A 53 3.80 2.98 -11.27
C PHE A 53 3.89 2.51 -12.74
N ALA A 54 2.78 2.10 -13.33
CA ALA A 54 2.74 1.58 -14.70
C ALA A 54 3.23 2.63 -15.72
N LYS A 55 2.81 3.89 -15.55
CA LYS A 55 3.26 5.01 -16.38
C LYS A 55 4.76 5.27 -16.24
N ALA A 56 5.30 5.21 -15.01
CA ALA A 56 6.73 5.40 -14.77
C ALA A 56 7.55 4.29 -15.43
N VAL A 57 7.15 3.01 -15.28
CA VAL A 57 7.81 1.87 -15.95
C VAL A 57 7.82 2.05 -17.46
N LYS A 58 6.68 2.40 -18.07
CA LYS A 58 6.59 2.64 -19.50
C LYS A 58 7.52 3.77 -19.96
N ASN A 59 7.54 4.89 -19.25
CA ASN A 59 8.36 6.04 -19.59
C ASN A 59 9.87 5.72 -19.48
N MET A 60 10.29 5.13 -18.36
CA MET A 60 11.71 4.81 -18.11
C MET A 60 12.23 3.74 -19.07
N SER A 61 11.36 2.81 -19.53
CA SER A 61 11.73 1.77 -20.49
C SER A 61 11.64 2.21 -21.96
N GLY A 62 11.30 3.47 -22.24
CA GLY A 62 11.06 3.96 -23.61
C GLY A 62 9.93 3.21 -24.31
N GLY A 63 8.90 2.77 -23.56
CA GLY A 63 7.74 2.02 -24.06
C GLY A 63 7.99 0.52 -24.29
N LYS A 64 9.16 0.01 -23.95
CA LYS A 64 9.51 -1.42 -24.13
C LYS A 64 8.95 -2.32 -23.03
N PHE A 65 8.53 -1.74 -21.89
CA PHE A 65 7.89 -2.46 -20.80
C PHE A 65 6.56 -1.77 -20.48
N GLU A 66 5.46 -2.44 -20.77
CA GLU A 66 4.11 -1.95 -20.55
C GLU A 66 3.39 -2.79 -19.49
N ILE A 67 2.70 -2.12 -18.57
CA ILE A 67 1.89 -2.74 -17.52
C ILE A 67 0.45 -2.26 -17.67
N SER A 68 -0.48 -3.18 -17.94
CA SER A 68 -1.90 -2.88 -17.88
C SER A 68 -2.41 -2.94 -16.45
N THR A 69 -3.08 -1.87 -16.00
CA THR A 69 -3.65 -1.80 -14.66
C THR A 69 -5.14 -2.12 -14.68
N HIS A 70 -5.57 -2.94 -13.74
CA HIS A 70 -6.95 -3.39 -13.60
C HIS A 70 -7.42 -3.14 -12.17
N ALA A 71 -8.57 -2.48 -12.03
CA ALA A 71 -9.17 -2.20 -10.71
C ALA A 71 -9.81 -3.46 -10.10
N ALA A 72 -10.17 -3.35 -8.83
CA ALA A 72 -10.85 -4.43 -8.11
C ALA A 72 -12.11 -4.90 -8.85
N GLY A 73 -12.19 -6.19 -9.12
CA GLY A 73 -13.32 -6.82 -9.81
C GLY A 73 -13.23 -6.82 -11.34
N GLU A 74 -12.26 -6.12 -11.98
CA GLU A 74 -12.14 -6.13 -13.44
C GLU A 74 -11.62 -7.48 -13.98
N ILE A 75 -10.56 -8.02 -13.40
CA ILE A 75 -9.98 -9.32 -13.78
C ILE A 75 -9.86 -10.29 -12.62
N MET A 76 -9.85 -9.77 -11.38
CA MET A 76 -9.76 -10.54 -10.13
C MET A 76 -10.63 -9.89 -9.06
N PRO A 77 -11.24 -10.65 -8.13
CA PRO A 77 -11.81 -10.10 -6.90
C PRO A 77 -10.76 -9.35 -6.09
N ALA A 78 -11.19 -8.32 -5.34
CA ALA A 78 -10.30 -7.43 -4.58
C ALA A 78 -9.29 -8.17 -3.68
N PHE A 79 -9.68 -9.31 -3.09
CA PHE A 79 -8.87 -10.11 -2.18
C PHE A 79 -8.29 -11.39 -2.82
N GLY A 80 -8.46 -11.58 -4.13
CA GLY A 80 -7.97 -12.75 -4.87
C GLY A 80 -6.64 -12.51 -5.61
N ASN A 81 -6.17 -11.28 -5.66
CA ASN A 81 -5.03 -10.91 -6.51
C ASN A 81 -3.67 -11.45 -6.00
N LEU A 82 -3.47 -11.62 -4.68
CA LEU A 82 -2.27 -12.28 -4.17
C LEU A 82 -2.18 -13.72 -4.68
N ASP A 83 -3.25 -14.50 -4.59
CA ASP A 83 -3.25 -15.89 -5.05
C ASP A 83 -3.00 -15.99 -6.55
N ALA A 84 -3.57 -15.07 -7.33
CA ALA A 84 -3.32 -14.99 -8.76
C ALA A 84 -1.87 -14.66 -9.11
N ALA A 85 -1.24 -13.72 -8.39
CA ALA A 85 0.17 -13.39 -8.56
C ALA A 85 1.07 -14.55 -8.10
N GLN A 86 0.76 -15.17 -6.97
CA GLN A 86 1.48 -16.36 -6.45
C GLN A 86 1.51 -17.51 -7.45
N GLN A 87 0.39 -17.73 -8.14
CA GLN A 87 0.23 -18.79 -9.15
C GLN A 87 0.77 -18.39 -10.54
N GLY A 88 1.11 -17.12 -10.75
CA GLY A 88 1.54 -16.59 -12.05
C GLY A 88 0.40 -16.37 -13.05
N SER A 89 -0.86 -16.36 -12.59
CA SER A 89 -2.01 -16.02 -13.45
C SER A 89 -2.05 -14.53 -13.81
N ILE A 90 -1.45 -13.68 -12.99
CA ILE A 90 -1.08 -12.29 -13.25
C ILE A 90 0.36 -12.06 -12.80
N GLU A 91 0.98 -11.03 -13.31
CA GLU A 91 2.37 -10.73 -12.95
C GLU A 91 2.47 -9.92 -11.66
N ILE A 92 1.49 -9.03 -11.38
CA ILE A 92 1.52 -8.11 -10.23
C ILE A 92 0.17 -8.04 -9.54
N ALA A 93 0.16 -8.21 -8.20
CA ALA A 93 -0.92 -7.79 -7.33
C ALA A 93 -0.54 -6.45 -6.69
N HIS A 94 -1.44 -5.46 -6.73
CA HIS A 94 -1.32 -4.20 -6.00
C HIS A 94 -2.36 -4.16 -4.89
N THR A 95 -1.92 -4.12 -3.61
CA THR A 95 -2.80 -4.40 -2.49
C THR A 95 -2.26 -3.88 -1.16
N ALA A 96 -3.09 -3.90 -0.12
CA ALA A 96 -2.68 -3.79 1.28
C ALA A 96 -2.46 -5.21 1.84
N ALA A 97 -1.23 -5.54 2.23
CA ALA A 97 -0.84 -6.90 2.59
C ALA A 97 -1.64 -7.47 3.77
N TYR A 98 -2.13 -6.65 4.68
CA TYR A 98 -2.95 -7.09 5.80
C TYR A 98 -4.29 -7.75 5.38
N TYR A 99 -4.76 -7.57 4.16
CA TYR A 99 -5.93 -8.29 3.65
C TYR A 99 -5.74 -9.82 3.68
N PHE A 100 -4.50 -10.26 3.69
CA PHE A 100 -4.13 -11.68 3.73
C PHE A 100 -3.78 -12.18 5.14
N PHE A 101 -4.15 -11.41 6.18
CA PHE A 101 -3.98 -11.76 7.59
C PHE A 101 -4.49 -13.19 7.91
N GLY A 102 -5.59 -13.60 7.29
CA GLY A 102 -6.15 -14.94 7.45
C GLY A 102 -5.28 -16.08 6.91
N LYS A 103 -4.34 -15.80 5.99
CA LYS A 103 -3.36 -16.78 5.49
C LYS A 103 -2.17 -16.90 6.45
N ASP A 104 -1.60 -15.78 6.83
CA ASP A 104 -0.54 -15.65 7.83
C ASP A 104 -0.58 -14.22 8.38
N PRO A 105 -0.73 -14.03 9.70
CA PRO A 105 -0.74 -12.70 10.33
C PRO A 105 0.51 -11.87 10.03
N THR A 106 1.61 -12.50 9.67
CA THR A 106 2.88 -11.83 9.31
C THR A 106 2.75 -10.87 8.12
N PHE A 107 1.78 -11.09 7.21
CA PHE A 107 1.48 -10.15 6.13
C PHE A 107 1.23 -8.73 6.63
N ALA A 108 0.62 -8.57 7.81
CA ALA A 108 0.33 -7.26 8.37
C ALA A 108 1.59 -6.45 8.71
N LEU A 109 2.70 -7.09 9.07
CA LEU A 109 3.96 -6.40 9.40
C LEU A 109 4.57 -5.66 8.20
N GLY A 110 4.32 -6.11 6.98
CA GLY A 110 4.74 -5.42 5.75
C GLY A 110 3.80 -4.28 5.33
N CYS A 111 2.68 -4.12 6.00
CA CYS A 111 1.66 -3.14 5.66
C CYS A 111 1.43 -2.15 6.80
N ILE A 112 0.76 -2.57 7.84
CA ILE A 112 0.51 -1.83 9.08
C ILE A 112 0.00 -2.79 10.17
N ILE A 113 0.33 -2.49 11.41
CA ILE A 113 -0.29 -3.10 12.59
C ILE A 113 -0.84 -1.99 13.51
N PRO A 114 -1.93 -2.23 14.24
CA PRO A 114 -2.49 -1.27 15.18
C PRO A 114 -1.44 -0.74 16.17
N PHE A 115 -1.41 0.58 16.40
CA PHE A 115 -0.40 1.26 17.22
C PHE A 115 1.05 0.99 16.76
N GLY A 116 1.23 0.69 15.46
CA GLY A 116 2.51 0.40 14.84
C GLY A 116 3.30 1.65 14.43
N LEU A 117 4.15 1.48 13.43
CA LEU A 117 4.92 2.56 12.82
C LEU A 117 3.99 3.51 12.03
N ASN A 118 4.27 4.81 12.07
CA ASN A 118 3.65 5.74 11.13
C ASN A 118 4.29 5.63 9.74
N SER A 119 3.77 6.36 8.75
CA SER A 119 4.24 6.28 7.36
C SER A 119 5.74 6.53 7.20
N ARG A 120 6.26 7.57 7.86
CA ARG A 120 7.70 7.91 7.80
C ARG A 120 8.56 6.85 8.48
N GLN A 121 8.13 6.36 9.64
CA GLN A 121 8.81 5.29 10.38
C GLN A 121 8.79 3.98 9.59
N MET A 122 7.67 3.65 8.93
CA MET A 122 7.54 2.45 8.11
C MET A 122 8.48 2.52 6.88
N THR A 123 8.52 3.66 6.20
CA THR A 123 9.46 3.90 5.10
C THR A 123 10.91 3.75 5.57
N ALA A 124 11.26 4.30 6.74
CA ALA A 124 12.60 4.17 7.30
C ALA A 124 12.94 2.71 7.66
N TRP A 125 11.98 1.94 8.21
CA TRP A 125 12.19 0.52 8.51
C TRP A 125 12.38 -0.32 7.24
N MET A 126 11.61 -0.03 6.20
CA MET A 126 11.70 -0.76 4.93
C MET A 126 13.00 -0.47 4.17
N TYR A 127 13.43 0.80 4.06
CA TYR A 127 14.54 1.17 3.19
C TYR A 127 15.90 1.24 3.90
N GLU A 128 15.95 1.61 5.17
CA GLU A 128 17.18 1.78 5.94
C GLU A 128 17.29 0.84 7.15
N GLY A 129 16.17 0.20 7.54
CA GLY A 129 16.15 -0.87 8.54
C GLY A 129 16.21 -2.26 7.89
N ASN A 130 15.75 -3.26 8.65
CA ASN A 130 15.70 -4.64 8.16
C ASN A 130 14.38 -5.01 7.46
N GLY A 131 13.42 -4.08 7.38
CA GLY A 131 12.06 -4.36 6.92
C GLY A 131 11.99 -5.01 5.56
N MET A 132 12.62 -4.41 4.54
CA MET A 132 12.62 -4.95 3.18
C MET A 132 13.19 -6.36 3.13
N LYS A 133 14.34 -6.59 3.77
CA LYS A 133 14.98 -7.91 3.81
C LYS A 133 14.07 -8.96 4.46
N LEU A 134 13.55 -8.65 5.65
CA LEU A 134 12.72 -9.57 6.42
C LEU A 134 11.40 -9.91 5.71
N MET A 135 10.76 -8.90 5.12
CA MET A 135 9.51 -9.11 4.38
C MET A 135 9.75 -9.85 3.07
N ARG A 136 10.82 -9.58 2.33
CA ARG A 136 11.18 -10.36 1.13
C ARG A 136 11.44 -11.82 1.43
N GLU A 137 12.14 -12.15 2.53
CA GLU A 137 12.31 -13.52 2.98
C GLU A 137 10.97 -14.21 3.32
N PHE A 138 10.03 -13.47 3.90
CA PHE A 138 8.69 -13.97 4.17
C PHE A 138 7.89 -14.17 2.90
N TYR A 139 7.82 -13.16 2.01
CA TYR A 139 7.05 -13.24 0.77
C TYR A 139 7.59 -14.26 -0.23
N ALA A 140 8.89 -14.56 -0.18
CA ALA A 140 9.48 -15.61 -1.02
C ALA A 140 8.81 -16.99 -0.81
N LYS A 141 8.28 -17.28 0.39
CA LYS A 141 7.50 -18.49 0.69
C LYS A 141 6.18 -18.57 -0.11
N TYR A 142 5.74 -17.44 -0.64
CA TYR A 142 4.54 -17.29 -1.46
C TYR A 142 4.88 -17.03 -2.94
N ASN A 143 6.11 -17.29 -3.38
CA ASN A 143 6.59 -17.00 -4.75
C ASN A 143 6.42 -15.50 -5.13
N ILE A 144 6.59 -14.60 -4.17
CA ILE A 144 6.39 -13.17 -4.33
C ILE A 144 7.66 -12.40 -3.95
N ILE A 145 7.96 -11.37 -4.74
CA ILE A 145 8.84 -10.28 -4.36
C ILE A 145 8.02 -9.00 -4.21
N ASN A 146 8.24 -8.23 -3.14
CA ASN A 146 7.45 -7.04 -2.85
C ASN A 146 8.23 -5.75 -3.06
N PHE A 147 7.48 -4.68 -3.36
CA PHE A 147 7.96 -3.30 -3.37
C PHE A 147 6.90 -2.38 -2.76
N PRO A 148 7.24 -1.49 -1.80
CA PRO A 148 6.34 -0.44 -1.37
C PRO A 148 5.89 0.42 -2.56
N CYS A 149 4.58 0.62 -2.70
CA CYS A 149 3.99 1.34 -3.84
C CYS A 149 2.89 2.31 -3.42
N GLY A 150 2.95 2.82 -2.23
CA GLY A 150 2.03 3.78 -1.68
C GLY A 150 2.03 3.75 -0.16
N ASN A 151 1.63 4.86 0.43
CA ASN A 151 1.32 4.95 1.85
C ASN A 151 0.18 5.96 2.04
N THR A 152 -0.76 5.64 2.92
CA THR A 152 -1.92 6.50 3.15
C THR A 152 -1.64 7.68 4.09
N GLY A 153 -0.51 7.66 4.80
CA GLY A 153 -0.38 8.45 6.02
C GLY A 153 -1.33 7.95 7.12
N ALA A 154 -1.40 8.69 8.21
CA ALA A 154 -2.31 8.36 9.31
C ALA A 154 -3.77 8.46 8.85
N GLN A 155 -4.54 7.43 9.17
CA GLN A 155 -5.93 7.34 8.76
C GLN A 155 -6.91 7.89 9.80
N MET A 156 -8.16 8.08 9.37
CA MET A 156 -9.28 8.34 10.25
C MET A 156 -9.84 7.04 10.84
N GLY A 157 -10.54 7.16 11.97
CA GLY A 157 -11.16 6.03 12.65
C GLY A 157 -12.50 5.57 12.07
N GLY A 158 -12.91 6.14 10.94
CA GLY A 158 -14.09 5.70 10.19
C GLY A 158 -15.40 6.37 10.59
N TRP A 159 -16.44 5.91 9.93
CA TRP A 159 -17.80 6.43 9.95
C TRP A 159 -18.73 5.52 10.73
N PHE A 160 -19.54 6.11 11.61
CA PHE A 160 -20.50 5.36 12.45
C PHE A 160 -21.90 5.94 12.33
N ARG A 161 -22.87 5.03 12.28
CA ARG A 161 -24.30 5.41 12.27
C ARG A 161 -24.78 5.92 13.62
N LYS A 162 -24.14 5.46 14.70
CA LYS A 162 -24.39 5.89 16.09
C LYS A 162 -23.10 6.40 16.72
N GLU A 163 -23.23 7.30 17.68
CA GLU A 163 -22.08 7.84 18.41
C GLU A 163 -21.53 6.82 19.39
N ILE A 164 -20.20 6.66 19.40
CA ILE A 164 -19.43 5.81 20.34
C ILE A 164 -18.98 6.69 21.49
N LYS A 165 -19.55 6.53 22.66
CA LYS A 165 -19.27 7.37 23.85
C LYS A 165 -18.38 6.65 24.86
N SER A 166 -18.25 5.36 24.76
CA SER A 166 -17.46 4.52 25.67
C SER A 166 -17.19 3.14 25.06
N ILE A 167 -16.32 2.37 25.71
CA ILE A 167 -16.03 0.97 25.36
C ILE A 167 -17.30 0.09 25.31
N LYS A 168 -18.33 0.44 26.08
CA LYS A 168 -19.59 -0.32 26.13
C LYS A 168 -20.34 -0.30 24.80
N ASP A 169 -20.16 0.77 24.02
CA ASP A 169 -20.84 0.96 22.74
C ASP A 169 -20.23 0.09 21.63
N LEU A 170 -19.08 -0.52 21.90
CA LEU A 170 -18.44 -1.47 20.97
C LEU A 170 -19.10 -2.87 21.00
N LYS A 171 -19.81 -3.20 22.08
CA LYS A 171 -20.40 -4.52 22.23
C LYS A 171 -21.50 -4.78 21.20
N GLY A 172 -21.28 -5.79 20.35
CA GLY A 172 -22.19 -6.18 19.27
C GLY A 172 -22.15 -5.26 18.05
N LEU A 173 -21.25 -4.27 18.03
CA LEU A 173 -21.06 -3.35 16.89
C LEU A 173 -20.58 -4.14 15.67
N LYS A 174 -21.36 -4.13 14.61
CA LYS A 174 -20.94 -4.69 13.30
C LYS A 174 -20.11 -3.62 12.60
N PHE A 175 -18.82 -3.89 12.48
CA PHE A 175 -17.89 -2.88 11.98
C PHE A 175 -17.11 -3.42 10.78
N ARG A 176 -17.23 -2.72 9.64
CA ARG A 176 -16.34 -2.98 8.51
C ARG A 176 -14.97 -2.41 8.83
N ILE A 177 -14.00 -3.27 8.94
CA ILE A 177 -12.62 -2.91 9.21
C ILE A 177 -11.68 -3.86 8.48
N GLY A 178 -10.60 -3.29 7.90
CA GLY A 178 -9.59 -4.07 7.20
C GLY A 178 -8.65 -4.82 8.16
N GLY A 179 -8.20 -5.98 7.71
CA GLY A 179 -7.06 -6.70 8.25
C GLY A 179 -7.02 -6.87 9.77
N PHE A 180 -5.91 -6.43 10.34
CA PHE A 180 -5.59 -6.66 11.75
C PHE A 180 -6.41 -5.82 12.73
N GLY A 181 -6.91 -4.64 12.29
CA GLY A 181 -7.74 -3.79 13.15
C GLY A 181 -8.96 -4.52 13.69
N GLY A 182 -9.61 -5.35 12.86
CA GLY A 182 -10.73 -6.19 13.30
C GLY A 182 -10.35 -7.15 14.41
N LYS A 183 -9.20 -7.81 14.28
CA LYS A 183 -8.73 -8.80 15.26
C LYS A 183 -8.54 -8.24 16.66
N ILE A 184 -8.06 -7.02 16.80
CA ILE A 184 -7.87 -6.40 18.12
C ILE A 184 -9.18 -5.92 18.75
N LEU A 185 -10.22 -5.68 17.95
CA LEU A 185 -11.52 -5.21 18.42
C LEU A 185 -12.48 -6.37 18.80
N GLU A 186 -12.27 -7.58 18.29
CA GLU A 186 -13.08 -8.76 18.64
C GLU A 186 -13.19 -9.00 20.14
N PRO A 187 -12.09 -9.01 20.93
CA PRO A 187 -12.17 -9.21 22.39
C PRO A 187 -12.94 -8.10 23.12
N LEU A 188 -13.12 -6.94 22.47
CA LEU A 188 -13.88 -5.81 23.00
C LEU A 188 -15.37 -5.87 22.65
N GLY A 189 -15.78 -6.94 21.95
CA GLY A 189 -17.17 -7.23 21.60
C GLY A 189 -17.61 -6.71 20.23
N VAL A 190 -16.70 -6.17 19.42
CA VAL A 190 -16.97 -5.81 18.01
C VAL A 190 -17.12 -7.06 17.16
N ILE A 191 -17.99 -7.01 16.16
CA ILE A 191 -18.15 -8.02 15.13
C ILE A 191 -17.56 -7.47 13.82
N PRO A 192 -16.25 -7.72 13.57
CA PRO A 192 -15.59 -7.18 12.40
C PRO A 192 -16.02 -7.89 11.13
N GLN A 193 -16.08 -7.16 10.02
CA GLN A 193 -16.40 -7.68 8.70
C GLN A 193 -15.40 -7.13 7.68
N SER A 194 -14.76 -8.01 6.91
CA SER A 194 -13.89 -7.62 5.80
C SER A 194 -14.72 -7.49 4.53
N ILE A 195 -14.99 -6.25 4.11
CA ILE A 195 -15.78 -5.92 2.92
C ILE A 195 -14.91 -5.07 1.98
N PRO A 196 -14.84 -5.39 0.68
CA PRO A 196 -14.14 -4.58 -0.31
C PRO A 196 -14.65 -3.13 -0.38
N GLY A 197 -13.77 -2.19 -0.76
CA GLY A 197 -14.08 -0.75 -0.75
C GLY A 197 -15.35 -0.36 -1.51
N GLY A 198 -15.60 -0.99 -2.67
CA GLY A 198 -16.80 -0.72 -3.48
C GLY A 198 -18.12 -1.15 -2.84
N ASP A 199 -18.08 -2.05 -1.85
CA ASP A 199 -19.26 -2.63 -1.19
C ASP A 199 -19.56 -1.98 0.17
N ILE A 200 -18.73 -1.04 0.63
CA ILE A 200 -18.87 -0.42 1.95
C ILE A 200 -20.12 0.47 2.01
N TYR A 201 -20.32 1.34 1.02
CA TYR A 201 -21.47 2.23 0.99
C TYR A 201 -22.82 1.46 1.05
N PRO A 202 -23.06 0.46 0.20
CA PRO A 202 -24.28 -0.35 0.27
C PRO A 202 -24.44 -1.08 1.61
N ALA A 203 -23.34 -1.53 2.23
CA ALA A 203 -23.41 -2.22 3.53
C ALA A 203 -23.82 -1.29 4.66
N LEU A 204 -23.28 -0.05 4.70
CA LEU A 204 -23.70 0.99 5.65
C LEU A 204 -25.13 1.46 5.41
N GLU A 205 -25.52 1.70 4.14
CA GLU A 205 -26.85 2.18 3.76
C GLU A 205 -27.94 1.19 4.20
N LYS A 206 -27.72 -0.10 3.93
CA LYS A 206 -28.66 -1.18 4.30
C LYS A 206 -28.64 -1.53 5.80
N GLY A 207 -27.65 -1.01 6.55
CA GLY A 207 -27.48 -1.36 7.96
C GLY A 207 -26.92 -2.75 8.20
N THR A 208 -26.28 -3.38 7.19
CA THR A 208 -25.55 -4.63 7.34
C THR A 208 -24.39 -4.45 8.30
N VAL A 209 -23.76 -3.26 8.29
CA VAL A 209 -22.79 -2.81 9.28
C VAL A 209 -23.24 -1.52 9.95
N ASP A 210 -22.80 -1.30 11.20
CA ASP A 210 -23.10 -0.13 12.00
C ASP A 210 -22.08 0.99 11.83
N GLY A 211 -20.90 0.65 11.33
CA GLY A 211 -19.81 1.55 11.02
C GLY A 211 -18.84 0.94 10.02
N ALA A 212 -18.02 1.80 9.41
CA ALA A 212 -16.96 1.38 8.51
C ALA A 212 -15.80 2.37 8.55
N GLU A 213 -14.57 1.86 8.55
CA GLU A 213 -13.38 2.62 8.23
C GLU A 213 -13.04 2.44 6.74
N TRP A 214 -12.28 3.40 6.20
CA TRP A 214 -11.65 3.24 4.89
C TRP A 214 -10.24 3.84 4.92
N VAL A 215 -10.05 5.13 4.66
CA VAL A 215 -8.73 5.77 4.75
C VAL A 215 -8.83 7.12 5.46
N GLY A 216 -9.48 8.08 4.82
CA GLY A 216 -9.50 9.44 5.30
C GLY A 216 -10.40 10.34 4.43
N PRO A 217 -10.43 11.65 4.72
CA PRO A 217 -11.45 12.53 4.19
C PRO A 217 -11.64 12.49 2.69
N TYR A 218 -10.55 12.44 1.92
CA TYR A 218 -10.63 12.53 0.48
C TYR A 218 -11.26 11.29 -0.17
N ASP A 219 -10.80 10.12 0.21
CA ASP A 219 -11.35 8.86 -0.31
C ASP A 219 -12.73 8.55 0.26
N ASP A 220 -12.93 8.80 1.56
CA ASP A 220 -14.21 8.57 2.26
C ASP A 220 -15.33 9.40 1.64
N MET A 221 -15.02 10.64 1.25
CA MET A 221 -15.94 11.51 0.52
C MET A 221 -16.28 10.96 -0.86
N LYS A 222 -15.31 10.41 -1.59
CA LYS A 222 -15.55 9.78 -2.90
C LYS A 222 -16.41 8.54 -2.80
N LEU A 223 -16.24 7.76 -1.73
CA LEU A 223 -17.08 6.61 -1.44
C LEU A 223 -18.46 7.01 -0.90
N GLY A 224 -18.67 8.29 -0.54
CA GLY A 224 -19.95 8.81 -0.08
C GLY A 224 -20.32 8.40 1.34
N LEU A 225 -19.38 7.97 2.18
CA LEU A 225 -19.63 7.39 3.50
C LEU A 225 -20.37 8.38 4.44
N ASN A 226 -20.10 9.67 4.30
CA ASN A 226 -20.77 10.73 5.05
C ASN A 226 -22.29 10.83 4.79
N LYS A 227 -22.78 10.27 3.70
CA LYS A 227 -24.20 10.29 3.33
C LYS A 227 -25.02 9.27 4.13
N VAL A 228 -24.37 8.22 4.63
CA VAL A 228 -25.02 7.06 5.27
C VAL A 228 -24.63 6.87 6.74
N ALA A 229 -23.60 7.62 7.23
CA ALA A 229 -23.17 7.61 8.62
C ALA A 229 -22.69 9.02 9.02
N PRO A 230 -23.26 9.65 10.07
CA PRO A 230 -22.96 11.05 10.39
C PRO A 230 -21.76 11.28 11.30
N PHE A 231 -21.27 10.25 12.03
CA PHE A 231 -20.21 10.41 13.02
C PHE A 231 -18.88 9.96 12.44
N TYR A 232 -17.89 10.86 12.37
CA TYR A 232 -16.58 10.62 11.80
C TYR A 232 -15.51 10.68 12.89
N TYR A 233 -14.90 9.52 13.17
CA TYR A 233 -14.00 9.35 14.30
C TYR A 233 -12.53 9.49 13.92
N TYR A 234 -11.72 9.91 14.91
CA TYR A 234 -10.26 10.00 14.83
C TYR A 234 -9.62 9.73 16.21
N PRO A 235 -8.31 9.38 16.25
CA PRO A 235 -7.48 8.92 15.12
C PRO A 235 -7.81 7.48 14.73
N GLY A 236 -7.45 7.07 13.51
CA GLY A 236 -7.47 5.67 13.10
C GLY A 236 -6.28 4.93 13.72
N PHE A 237 -6.38 4.55 14.99
CA PHE A 237 -5.28 3.97 15.76
C PHE A 237 -4.83 2.59 15.27
N TRP A 238 -5.61 1.96 14.44
CA TRP A 238 -5.25 0.72 13.75
C TRP A 238 -4.38 0.95 12.51
N GLU A 239 -4.33 2.17 11.96
CA GLU A 239 -3.61 2.49 10.74
C GLU A 239 -2.91 3.85 10.81
N GLY A 240 -1.73 3.88 11.47
CA GLY A 240 -0.88 5.07 11.55
C GLY A 240 -0.18 5.45 10.24
N GLY A 241 -0.28 4.58 9.21
CA GLY A 241 0.30 4.80 7.88
C GLY A 241 0.34 3.49 7.10
N THR A 242 -0.74 3.18 6.40
CA THR A 242 -0.87 1.90 5.67
C THR A 242 -0.04 1.92 4.41
N GLN A 243 0.95 1.04 4.35
CA GLN A 243 1.75 0.80 3.16
C GLN A 243 0.99 -0.12 2.21
N CYS A 244 0.87 0.29 0.95
CA CYS A 244 0.45 -0.57 -0.14
C CYS A 244 1.67 -1.15 -0.84
N ASP A 245 1.57 -2.41 -1.24
CA ASP A 245 2.65 -3.13 -1.90
C ASP A 245 2.28 -3.52 -3.34
N LEU A 246 3.28 -3.51 -4.21
CA LEU A 246 3.32 -4.38 -5.38
C LEU A 246 3.84 -5.74 -4.92
N MET A 247 3.05 -6.76 -5.13
CA MET A 247 3.42 -8.16 -4.92
C MET A 247 3.61 -8.81 -6.29
N ILE A 248 4.86 -8.91 -6.72
CA ILE A 248 5.22 -9.38 -8.06
C ILE A 248 5.54 -10.87 -8.00
N ASN A 249 5.02 -11.63 -8.96
CA ASN A 249 5.40 -13.03 -9.11
C ASN A 249 6.92 -13.16 -9.25
N ASP A 250 7.54 -13.99 -8.42
CA ASP A 250 8.99 -14.15 -8.33
C ASP A 250 9.62 -14.58 -9.67
N LYS A 251 9.00 -15.53 -10.38
CA LYS A 251 9.51 -15.98 -11.69
C LYS A 251 9.43 -14.86 -12.73
N ALA A 252 8.33 -14.11 -12.74
CA ALA A 252 8.18 -12.98 -13.66
C ALA A 252 9.24 -11.92 -13.38
N PHE A 253 9.45 -11.53 -12.12
CA PHE A 253 10.48 -10.56 -11.75
C PHE A 253 11.89 -11.03 -12.08
N ASN A 254 12.21 -12.30 -11.79
CA ASN A 254 13.53 -12.86 -12.05
C ASN A 254 13.86 -13.00 -13.54
N SER A 255 12.86 -13.05 -14.42
CA SER A 255 13.03 -13.05 -15.87
C SER A 255 13.46 -11.70 -16.47
N LEU A 256 13.31 -10.60 -15.68
CA LEU A 256 13.70 -9.26 -16.10
C LEU A 256 15.23 -9.10 -16.12
N THR A 257 15.71 -8.27 -17.06
CA THR A 257 17.10 -7.80 -17.04
C THR A 257 17.37 -6.93 -15.81
N PRO A 258 18.63 -6.78 -15.38
CA PRO A 258 18.99 -5.88 -14.28
C PRO A 258 18.48 -4.47 -14.47
N GLU A 259 18.47 -3.95 -15.71
CA GLU A 259 17.93 -2.64 -16.07
C GLU A 259 16.42 -2.54 -15.75
N TYR A 260 15.62 -3.51 -16.20
CA TYR A 260 14.19 -3.50 -15.94
C TYR A 260 13.84 -3.74 -14.46
N LYS A 261 14.64 -4.51 -13.73
CA LYS A 261 14.51 -4.65 -12.28
C LYS A 261 14.70 -3.29 -11.58
N ALA A 262 15.74 -2.54 -11.97
CA ALA A 262 15.99 -1.20 -11.44
C ALA A 262 14.85 -0.21 -11.79
N ILE A 263 14.29 -0.29 -13.01
CA ILE A 263 13.13 0.52 -13.42
C ILE A 263 11.92 0.20 -12.54
N VAL A 264 11.60 -1.07 -12.28
CA VAL A 264 10.50 -1.48 -11.42
C VAL A 264 10.67 -0.90 -10.00
N GLU A 265 11.87 -1.00 -9.43
CA GLU A 265 12.18 -0.48 -8.10
C GLU A 265 12.03 1.05 -8.03
N ALA A 266 12.60 1.77 -8.99
CA ALA A 266 12.50 3.24 -9.06
C ALA A 266 11.06 3.71 -9.27
N ALA A 267 10.31 3.04 -10.14
CA ALA A 267 8.90 3.35 -10.40
C ALA A 267 8.01 3.10 -9.19
N ALA A 268 8.26 2.02 -8.43
CA ALA A 268 7.55 1.73 -7.18
C ALA A 268 7.80 2.81 -6.12
N ALA A 269 9.07 3.22 -5.94
CA ALA A 269 9.43 4.31 -5.02
C ALA A 269 8.77 5.64 -5.43
N GLN A 270 8.70 5.97 -6.72
CA GLN A 270 7.98 7.15 -7.21
C GLN A 270 6.48 7.09 -6.87
N ALA A 271 5.83 5.96 -7.11
CA ALA A 271 4.41 5.79 -6.80
C ALA A 271 4.14 5.83 -5.28
N HIS A 272 5.08 5.31 -4.46
CA HIS A 272 5.01 5.37 -3.02
C HIS A 272 4.97 6.82 -2.50
N ILE A 273 5.84 7.67 -2.99
CA ILE A 273 5.88 9.10 -2.63
C ILE A 273 4.65 9.84 -3.14
N ASP A 274 4.22 9.58 -4.39
CA ASP A 274 3.08 10.26 -5.02
C ASP A 274 1.79 10.02 -4.24
N MET A 275 1.50 8.78 -3.82
CA MET A 275 0.28 8.47 -3.07
C MET A 275 0.22 9.25 -1.77
N GLN A 276 1.28 9.22 -0.96
CA GLN A 276 1.29 9.92 0.32
C GLN A 276 1.15 11.43 0.13
N ALA A 277 1.93 12.02 -0.77
CA ALA A 277 1.85 13.44 -1.07
C ALA A 277 0.46 13.86 -1.54
N LYS A 278 -0.22 13.01 -2.31
CA LYS A 278 -1.58 13.24 -2.78
C LYS A 278 -2.60 13.25 -1.63
N TYR A 279 -2.50 12.30 -0.68
CA TYR A 279 -3.35 12.30 0.52
C TYR A 279 -3.12 13.54 1.37
N ASP A 280 -1.88 13.87 1.67
CA ASP A 280 -1.53 15.02 2.51
C ASP A 280 -2.01 16.34 1.89
N ALA A 281 -1.94 16.48 0.57
CA ALA A 281 -2.41 17.65 -0.15
C ALA A 281 -3.95 17.75 -0.23
N LYS A 282 -4.67 16.62 -0.31
CA LYS A 282 -6.11 16.60 -0.60
C LYS A 282 -6.99 16.43 0.64
N ASN A 283 -6.53 15.73 1.66
CA ASN A 283 -7.29 15.47 2.88
C ASN A 283 -7.76 16.76 3.60
N PRO A 284 -6.94 17.83 3.74
CA PRO A 284 -7.40 19.03 4.44
C PRO A 284 -8.60 19.69 3.77
N GLY A 285 -8.60 19.78 2.45
CA GLY A 285 -9.72 20.35 1.68
C GLY A 285 -10.97 19.48 1.77
N ALA A 286 -10.82 18.17 1.66
CA ALA A 286 -11.92 17.22 1.79
C ALA A 286 -12.52 17.22 3.20
N LEU A 287 -11.69 17.29 4.26
CA LEU A 287 -12.16 17.38 5.63
C LEU A 287 -13.04 18.61 5.86
N LYS A 288 -12.63 19.77 5.36
CA LYS A 288 -13.43 21.02 5.43
C LYS A 288 -14.78 20.84 4.74
N GLN A 289 -14.80 20.20 3.57
CA GLN A 289 -16.06 19.93 2.84
C GLN A 289 -16.96 18.97 3.59
N LEU A 290 -16.44 17.88 4.15
CA LEU A 290 -17.18 16.90 4.93
C LEU A 290 -17.82 17.55 6.17
N VAL A 291 -17.05 18.34 6.92
CA VAL A 291 -17.56 19.07 8.10
C VAL A 291 -18.62 20.10 7.68
N GLY A 292 -18.37 20.85 6.61
CA GLY A 292 -19.34 21.80 6.05
C GLY A 292 -20.63 21.15 5.55
N SER A 293 -20.59 19.87 5.17
CA SER A 293 -21.77 19.09 4.79
C SER A 293 -22.47 18.37 5.96
N GLY A 294 -22.02 18.60 7.21
CA GLY A 294 -22.68 18.12 8.42
C GLY A 294 -22.05 16.88 9.06
N ALA A 295 -20.87 16.45 8.62
CA ALA A 295 -20.13 15.38 9.30
C ALA A 295 -19.74 15.80 10.73
N LYS A 296 -20.00 14.93 11.69
CA LYS A 296 -19.75 15.17 13.12
C LYS A 296 -18.43 14.53 13.52
N LEU A 297 -17.36 15.33 13.56
CA LEU A 297 -16.06 14.86 14.03
C LEU A 297 -16.13 14.45 15.50
N ARG A 298 -15.52 13.30 15.83
CA ARG A 298 -15.43 12.76 17.19
C ARG A 298 -14.06 12.15 17.43
N GLU A 299 -13.49 12.46 18.56
CA GLU A 299 -12.33 11.72 19.07
C GLU A 299 -12.79 10.40 19.70
N PHE A 300 -12.03 9.32 19.50
CA PHE A 300 -12.33 8.08 20.22
C PHE A 300 -12.20 8.28 21.72
N PRO A 301 -13.15 7.75 22.51
CA PRO A 301 -13.07 7.79 23.97
C PRO A 301 -11.78 7.16 24.48
N LYS A 302 -11.21 7.71 25.54
CA LYS A 302 -9.94 7.29 26.10
C LYS A 302 -9.95 5.82 26.56
N ASP A 303 -11.09 5.33 27.05
CA ASP A 303 -11.26 3.93 27.44
C ASP A 303 -11.21 3.00 26.21
N VAL A 304 -11.80 3.40 25.07
CA VAL A 304 -11.70 2.66 23.81
C VAL A 304 -10.24 2.58 23.37
N MET A 305 -9.51 3.70 23.37
CA MET A 305 -8.09 3.73 22.99
C MET A 305 -7.22 2.84 23.87
N ASN A 306 -7.41 2.94 25.21
CA ASN A 306 -6.62 2.19 26.18
C ASN A 306 -6.87 0.68 26.09
N GLU A 307 -8.13 0.25 26.01
CA GLU A 307 -8.46 -1.17 25.95
C GLU A 307 -8.08 -1.78 24.58
N SER A 308 -8.20 -1.03 23.49
CA SER A 308 -7.71 -1.45 22.17
C SER A 308 -6.18 -1.62 22.17
N PHE A 309 -5.44 -0.72 22.82
CA PHE A 309 -3.99 -0.86 22.96
C PHE A 309 -3.60 -2.11 23.74
N LYS A 310 -4.26 -2.38 24.90
CA LYS A 310 -4.02 -3.59 25.68
C LYS A 310 -4.33 -4.85 24.88
N SER A 311 -5.45 -4.86 24.14
CA SER A 311 -5.85 -5.96 23.26
C SER A 311 -4.78 -6.20 22.18
N ALA A 312 -4.28 -5.14 21.54
CA ALA A 312 -3.22 -5.25 20.53
C ALA A 312 -1.95 -5.89 21.09
N MET A 313 -1.46 -5.40 22.24
CA MET A 313 -0.22 -5.93 22.86
C MET A 313 -0.38 -7.41 23.20
N LYS A 314 -1.52 -7.80 23.79
CA LYS A 314 -1.83 -9.21 24.11
C LYS A 314 -1.79 -10.09 22.85
N ILE A 315 -2.42 -9.67 21.77
CA ILE A 315 -2.45 -10.43 20.52
C ILE A 315 -1.06 -10.52 19.89
N TYR A 316 -0.23 -9.48 19.98
CA TYR A 316 1.16 -9.53 19.50
C TYR A 316 2.00 -10.56 20.27
N ASP A 317 1.80 -10.67 21.59
CA ASP A 317 2.47 -11.68 22.41
C ASP A 317 1.98 -13.09 22.04
N GLU A 318 0.67 -13.29 21.86
CA GLU A 318 0.10 -14.56 21.43
C GLU A 318 0.65 -14.99 20.06
N LEU A 319 0.71 -14.08 19.09
CA LEU A 319 1.28 -14.35 17.76
C LEU A 319 2.78 -14.65 17.83
N SER A 320 3.51 -13.97 18.69
CA SER A 320 4.94 -14.22 18.90
C SER A 320 5.22 -15.61 19.50
N ASN A 321 4.24 -16.19 20.21
CA ASN A 321 4.34 -17.54 20.77
C ASN A 321 3.85 -18.63 19.81
N THR A 322 3.06 -18.29 18.79
CA THR A 322 2.37 -19.29 17.94
C THR A 322 2.80 -19.25 16.48
N ASN A 323 3.49 -18.18 16.02
CA ASN A 323 3.90 -18.01 14.62
C ASN A 323 5.37 -17.57 14.55
N GLU A 324 6.24 -18.45 14.07
CA GLU A 324 7.69 -18.19 13.98
C GLU A 324 8.06 -17.07 13.00
N ASN A 325 7.29 -16.88 11.90
CA ASN A 325 7.52 -15.76 10.98
C ASN A 325 7.22 -14.44 11.68
N TRP A 326 6.06 -14.36 12.33
CA TRP A 326 5.66 -13.20 13.12
C TRP A 326 6.70 -12.89 14.20
N LYS A 327 7.03 -13.87 15.04
CA LYS A 327 7.99 -13.73 16.14
C LYS A 327 9.30 -13.07 15.69
N ARG A 328 9.89 -13.61 14.63
CA ARG A 328 11.17 -13.15 14.11
C ARG A 328 11.09 -11.72 13.59
N ILE A 329 10.07 -11.41 12.80
CA ILE A 329 9.94 -10.11 12.13
C ILE A 329 9.45 -9.06 13.13
N TYR A 330 8.49 -9.40 14.00
CA TYR A 330 7.98 -8.49 15.01
C TYR A 330 9.04 -8.11 16.08
N ALA A 331 9.96 -8.98 16.39
CA ALA A 331 11.08 -8.67 17.29
C ALA A 331 11.95 -7.52 16.76
N ASP A 332 12.27 -7.53 15.46
CA ASP A 332 12.99 -6.42 14.78
C ASP A 332 12.11 -5.16 14.69
N TYR A 333 10.88 -5.32 14.18
CA TYR A 333 9.91 -4.25 14.06
C TYR A 333 9.66 -3.51 15.38
N SER A 334 9.46 -4.23 16.47
CA SER A 334 9.14 -3.65 17.77
C SER A 334 10.31 -2.89 18.38
N LYS A 335 11.54 -3.40 18.21
CA LYS A 335 12.77 -2.69 18.59
C LYS A 335 12.91 -1.40 17.80
N PHE A 336 12.79 -1.48 16.47
CA PHE A 336 12.85 -0.31 15.61
C PHE A 336 11.79 0.73 15.99
N ARG A 337 10.54 0.31 16.24
CA ARG A 337 9.46 1.19 16.69
C ARG A 337 9.80 1.91 18.00
N ALA A 338 10.43 1.23 18.95
CA ALA A 338 10.82 1.86 20.22
C ALA A 338 11.84 2.99 20.01
N ASP A 339 12.86 2.75 19.18
CA ASP A 339 13.88 3.74 18.84
C ASP A 339 13.28 4.92 18.06
N GLN A 340 12.39 4.65 17.10
CA GLN A 340 11.70 5.69 16.34
C GLN A 340 10.78 6.54 17.24
N ASN A 341 10.03 5.94 18.15
CA ASN A 341 9.18 6.67 19.08
C ASN A 341 10.00 7.57 20.00
N LEU A 342 11.21 7.14 20.42
CA LEU A 342 12.11 7.99 21.18
C LEU A 342 12.50 9.23 20.38
N TRP A 343 12.95 9.07 19.12
CA TRP A 343 13.36 10.17 18.26
C TRP A 343 12.20 11.12 17.95
N PHE A 344 11.08 10.59 17.47
CA PHE A 344 9.91 11.38 17.06
C PHE A 344 9.31 12.18 18.22
N ARG A 345 9.42 11.69 19.46
CA ARG A 345 8.96 12.42 20.65
C ARG A 345 9.69 13.75 20.82
N PHE A 346 10.98 13.78 20.54
CA PHE A 346 11.78 15.00 20.70
C PHE A 346 11.78 15.90 19.47
N ALA A 347 11.73 15.33 18.28
CA ALA A 347 11.75 16.06 17.02
C ALA A 347 10.33 16.43 16.59
N ASP A 348 9.70 15.57 15.80
CA ASP A 348 8.45 15.89 15.10
C ASP A 348 7.31 16.24 16.05
N ALA A 349 7.07 15.43 17.09
CA ALA A 349 5.94 15.68 18.00
C ALA A 349 6.05 17.03 18.74
N LYS A 350 7.26 17.49 19.06
CA LYS A 350 7.45 18.82 19.68
C LYS A 350 7.29 19.95 18.70
N TYR A 351 7.82 19.80 17.49
CA TYR A 351 7.66 20.78 16.43
C TYR A 351 6.20 20.91 16.04
N ASP A 352 5.52 19.80 15.75
CA ASP A 352 4.12 19.79 15.31
C ASP A 352 3.20 20.34 16.41
N SER A 353 3.38 19.94 17.67
CA SER A 353 2.60 20.46 18.79
C SER A 353 2.76 21.96 18.96
N PHE A 354 3.99 22.48 18.76
CA PHE A 354 4.22 23.93 18.81
C PHE A 354 3.52 24.64 17.66
N MET A 355 3.66 24.15 16.42
CA MET A 355 3.07 24.78 15.24
C MET A 355 1.54 24.74 15.26
N GLN A 356 0.94 23.63 15.69
CA GLN A 356 -0.52 23.49 15.80
C GLN A 356 -1.15 24.42 16.84
N ALA A 357 -0.38 24.85 17.84
CA ALA A 357 -0.83 25.81 18.84
C ALA A 357 -0.74 27.28 18.38
N GLN A 358 -0.06 27.56 17.26
CA GLN A 358 0.06 28.91 16.74
C GLN A 358 -1.19 29.34 15.97
N LYS A 359 -1.54 30.61 16.08
CA LYS A 359 -2.54 31.24 15.20
C LYS A 359 -1.81 31.75 13.95
N LEU A 360 -1.93 31.01 12.85
CA LEU A 360 -1.39 31.39 11.55
C LEU A 360 -2.44 32.12 10.72
#